data_19b68eff51832683528f91885bbc43b7
#
_entry.id   19b68eff51832683528f91885bbc43b7
#
_cell.length_a   1.000
_cell.length_b   1.000
_cell.length_c   1.000
_cell.angle_alpha   90.00
_cell.angle_beta   90.00
_cell.angle_gamma   90.00
#
_symmetry.space_group_name_H-M   'P 1'
#
loop_
_entity.id
_entity.type
_entity.pdbx_description
1 polymer ?
#
loop_
_entity_poly.entity_id
_entity_poly.type
_entity_poly.pdbx_seq_one_letter_code
_entity_poly.pdbx_strand_id
1 'polypeptide(L)'
;GTIHYIKTTRNVILSGPIDTGMRRYPIAFMSWDKVKNRYHGQSVIKGLIPNQIFINQLFAKAMISIDRIAFPKVIYNKNAVTKWNNAVGSAIAANAEDMNSVARILTGQGFPPQVMQLIDVAMSYTKELMGATDAALGNVKPDNTSAIIAVQQSSIVPLELVRKNLYQFIEDTAYIMLDIMANYYGRRYYDTDIGEEVIDFSRLLDVQYRLKIDVGGA
;
A
#
# COMPACT_ATOMS: atom_id res chain seq x y z
N GLY A 1 -15.00 -30.39 -20.77
CA GLY A 1 -13.66 -30.70 -21.27
C GLY A 1 -12.66 -30.67 -20.14
N THR A 2 -11.60 -31.43 -20.28
CA THR A 2 -10.49 -31.52 -19.33
C THR A 2 -9.34 -30.58 -19.73
N ILE A 3 -8.48 -30.26 -18.79
CA ILE A 3 -7.34 -29.39 -19.00
C ILE A 3 -6.13 -30.21 -19.41
N HIS A 4 -5.50 -29.80 -20.49
CA HIS A 4 -4.27 -30.38 -20.98
C HIS A 4 -3.09 -29.44 -20.74
N TYR A 5 -1.92 -29.98 -20.47
CA TYR A 5 -0.69 -29.20 -20.42
C TYR A 5 0.36 -29.72 -21.40
N ILE A 6 1.16 -28.81 -21.90
CA ILE A 6 2.28 -29.07 -22.81
C ILE A 6 3.53 -28.46 -22.21
N LYS A 7 4.63 -29.17 -22.22
CA LYS A 7 5.96 -28.62 -21.86
C LYS A 7 6.68 -28.19 -23.12
N THR A 8 6.97 -26.91 -23.23
CA THR A 8 7.68 -26.35 -24.40
C THR A 8 8.86 -25.50 -23.95
N THR A 9 9.90 -25.47 -24.76
CA THR A 9 10.89 -24.39 -24.76
C THR A 9 10.51 -23.40 -25.88
N ARG A 10 11.30 -22.35 -26.06
CA ARG A 10 11.03 -21.34 -27.09
C ARG A 10 10.87 -21.94 -28.49
N ASN A 11 11.58 -23.04 -28.82
CA ASN A 11 11.66 -23.60 -30.17
C ASN A 11 11.32 -25.09 -30.23
N VAL A 12 11.09 -25.78 -29.13
CA VAL A 12 10.91 -27.23 -29.09
C VAL A 12 9.82 -27.62 -28.11
N ILE A 13 8.97 -28.56 -28.50
CA ILE A 13 8.01 -29.22 -27.63
C ILE A 13 8.73 -30.37 -26.92
N LEU A 14 8.89 -30.29 -25.60
CA LEU A 14 9.54 -31.31 -24.79
C LEU A 14 8.62 -32.48 -24.45
N SER A 15 7.34 -32.18 -24.28
CA SER A 15 6.30 -33.19 -24.01
C SER A 15 5.00 -32.76 -24.70
N GLY A 16 4.32 -33.69 -25.37
CA GLY A 16 3.04 -33.45 -26.00
C GLY A 16 1.92 -33.13 -25.02
N PRO A 17 0.70 -32.89 -25.51
CA PRO A 17 -0.43 -32.59 -24.63
C PRO A 17 -0.74 -33.77 -23.73
N ILE A 18 -0.71 -33.53 -22.43
CA ILE A 18 -1.02 -34.51 -21.38
C ILE A 18 -2.33 -34.08 -20.74
N ASP A 19 -3.33 -34.96 -20.75
CA ASP A 19 -4.60 -34.73 -20.07
C ASP A 19 -4.39 -34.87 -18.56
N THR A 20 -4.81 -33.85 -17.82
CA THR A 20 -4.73 -33.85 -16.36
C THR A 20 -5.97 -34.43 -15.70
N GLY A 21 -7.04 -34.69 -16.45
CA GLY A 21 -8.34 -35.04 -15.90
C GLY A 21 -9.05 -33.89 -15.17
N MET A 22 -8.36 -32.81 -14.90
CA MET A 22 -8.89 -31.66 -14.14
C MET A 22 -9.86 -30.84 -14.97
N ARG A 23 -10.90 -30.33 -14.33
CA ARG A 23 -11.91 -29.45 -14.96
C ARG A 23 -11.60 -27.97 -14.80
N ARG A 24 -10.70 -27.61 -13.86
CA ARG A 24 -10.28 -26.25 -13.55
C ARG A 24 -8.77 -26.09 -13.70
N TYR A 25 -8.34 -24.90 -14.14
CA TYR A 25 -6.92 -24.59 -14.11
C TYR A 25 -6.38 -24.62 -12.71
N PRO A 26 -5.25 -25.31 -12.44
CA PRO A 26 -4.67 -25.43 -11.09
C PRO A 26 -3.94 -24.16 -10.66
N ILE A 27 -4.56 -23.03 -10.88
CA ILE A 27 -3.98 -21.72 -10.62
C ILE A 27 -5.08 -20.80 -10.08
N ALA A 28 -4.93 -20.37 -8.84
CA ALA A 28 -5.77 -19.34 -8.26
C ALA A 28 -5.04 -18.01 -8.24
N PHE A 29 -5.76 -16.93 -8.49
CA PHE A 29 -5.22 -15.57 -8.54
C PHE A 29 -5.90 -14.67 -7.55
N MET A 30 -5.08 -13.90 -6.84
CA MET A 30 -5.55 -12.78 -6.04
C MET A 30 -4.86 -11.51 -6.50
N SER A 31 -5.63 -10.44 -6.66
CA SER A 31 -5.09 -9.11 -6.84
C SER A 31 -5.73 -8.17 -5.82
N TRP A 32 -4.96 -7.20 -5.34
CA TRP A 32 -5.46 -6.18 -4.44
C TRP A 32 -6.58 -5.36 -5.11
N ASP A 33 -6.24 -4.71 -6.22
CA ASP A 33 -7.19 -4.04 -7.11
C ASP A 33 -7.15 -4.66 -8.49
N LYS A 34 -8.32 -4.96 -9.05
CA LYS A 34 -8.44 -5.47 -10.43
C LYS A 34 -8.39 -4.29 -11.40
N VAL A 35 -7.48 -4.37 -12.37
CA VAL A 35 -7.36 -3.39 -13.45
C VAL A 35 -7.99 -3.95 -14.71
N LYS A 36 -8.90 -3.19 -15.35
CA LYS A 36 -9.55 -3.58 -16.60
C LYS A 36 -8.52 -3.89 -17.69
N ASN A 37 -8.72 -5.00 -18.39
CA ASN A 37 -7.86 -5.48 -19.47
C ASN A 37 -6.41 -5.80 -19.05
N ARG A 38 -6.15 -6.03 -17.79
CA ARG A 38 -4.85 -6.48 -17.30
C ARG A 38 -5.01 -7.73 -16.44
N TYR A 39 -4.13 -8.68 -16.66
CA TYR A 39 -4.03 -9.89 -15.87
C TYR A 39 -3.52 -9.61 -14.45
N HIS A 40 -2.49 -8.77 -14.34
CA HIS A 40 -1.99 -8.33 -13.06
C HIS A 40 -2.86 -7.21 -12.51
N GLY A 41 -3.21 -7.34 -11.26
CA GLY A 41 -3.85 -6.27 -10.50
C GLY A 41 -2.90 -5.11 -10.24
N GLN A 42 -3.36 -4.20 -9.42
CA GLN A 42 -2.62 -3.03 -8.99
C GLN A 42 -2.46 -3.06 -7.47
N SER A 43 -1.28 -2.69 -7.00
CA SER A 43 -1.02 -2.48 -5.57
C SER A 43 -1.60 -1.12 -5.13
N VAL A 44 -2.06 -1.04 -3.89
CA VAL A 44 -2.46 0.23 -3.25
C VAL A 44 -1.34 1.27 -3.30
N ILE A 45 -0.08 0.84 -3.14
CA ILE A 45 1.10 1.71 -3.14
C ILE A 45 1.21 2.51 -4.45
N LYS A 46 0.81 1.95 -5.58
CA LYS A 46 0.88 2.65 -6.86
C LYS A 46 0.05 3.93 -6.87
N GLY A 47 -1.12 3.91 -6.23
CA GLY A 47 -1.97 5.09 -6.08
C GLY A 47 -1.38 6.14 -5.13
N LEU A 48 -0.50 5.74 -4.22
CA LEU A 48 0.11 6.61 -3.21
C LEU A 48 1.40 7.31 -3.68
N ILE A 49 2.03 6.80 -4.74
CA ILE A 49 3.30 7.37 -5.26
C ILE A 49 3.20 8.87 -5.54
N PRO A 50 2.17 9.39 -6.23
CA PRO A 50 2.04 10.83 -6.46
C PRO A 50 1.95 11.64 -5.17
N ASN A 51 1.22 11.15 -4.16
CA ASN A 51 1.10 11.80 -2.86
C ASN A 51 2.44 11.84 -2.13
N GLN A 52 3.20 10.74 -2.17
CA GLN A 52 4.52 10.68 -1.56
C GLN A 52 5.50 11.66 -2.21
N ILE A 53 5.48 11.75 -3.55
CA ILE A 53 6.30 12.72 -4.29
C ILE A 53 5.92 14.15 -3.89
N PHE A 54 4.62 14.44 -3.78
CA PHE A 54 4.13 15.75 -3.38
C PHE A 54 4.60 16.13 -1.97
N ILE A 55 4.46 15.23 -1.00
CA ILE A 55 4.92 15.43 0.37
C ILE A 55 6.43 15.68 0.42
N ASN A 56 7.22 14.87 -0.29
CA ASN A 56 8.66 15.03 -0.37
C ASN A 56 9.07 16.39 -0.96
N GLN A 57 8.35 16.86 -2.00
CA GLN A 57 8.58 18.19 -2.58
C GLN A 57 8.24 19.32 -1.61
N LEU A 58 7.18 19.18 -0.81
CA LEU A 58 6.82 20.15 0.21
C LEU A 58 7.89 20.23 1.30
N PHE A 59 8.38 19.10 1.79
CA PHE A 59 9.47 19.06 2.77
C PHE A 59 10.75 19.66 2.21
N ALA A 60 11.14 19.36 0.97
CA ALA A 60 12.31 19.95 0.34
C ALA A 60 12.20 21.48 0.23
N LYS A 61 11.02 21.99 -0.16
CA LYS A 61 10.76 23.45 -0.21
C LYS A 61 10.78 24.08 1.18
N ALA A 62 10.25 23.38 2.19
CA ALA A 62 10.30 23.83 3.59
C ALA A 62 11.74 23.94 4.08
N MET A 63 12.59 22.95 3.85
CA MET A 63 14.01 22.97 4.19
C MET A 63 14.73 24.15 3.53
N ILE A 64 14.56 24.34 2.22
CA ILE A 64 15.16 25.47 1.51
C ILE A 64 14.69 26.82 2.08
N SER A 65 13.43 26.93 2.49
CA SER A 65 12.88 28.15 3.11
C SER A 65 13.51 28.41 4.47
N ILE A 66 13.70 27.37 5.28
CA ILE A 66 14.36 27.44 6.57
C ILE A 66 15.82 27.90 6.40
N ASP A 67 16.54 27.31 5.44
CA ASP A 67 17.93 27.71 5.14
C ASP A 67 18.02 29.18 4.73
N ARG A 68 17.08 29.68 3.91
CA ARG A 68 17.04 31.10 3.51
C ARG A 68 16.73 32.04 4.66
N ILE A 69 15.98 31.58 5.65
CA ILE A 69 15.68 32.37 6.86
C ILE A 69 16.88 32.35 7.82
N ALA A 70 17.47 31.16 8.00
CA ALA A 70 18.62 30.97 8.90
C ALA A 70 19.88 31.64 8.36
N PHE A 71 20.05 31.69 7.04
CA PHE A 71 21.20 32.28 6.36
C PHE A 71 20.74 33.39 5.38
N PRO A 72 20.28 34.54 5.90
CA PRO A 72 19.76 35.59 5.05
C PRO A 72 20.87 36.21 4.20
N LYS A 73 20.53 36.65 2.99
CA LYS A 73 21.45 37.38 2.14
C LYS A 73 21.65 38.77 2.67
N VAL A 74 22.90 39.24 2.65
CA VAL A 74 23.26 40.58 3.05
C VAL A 74 23.63 41.37 1.81
N ILE A 75 23.06 42.57 1.68
CA ILE A 75 23.50 43.59 0.71
C ILE A 75 24.37 44.56 1.49
N TYR A 76 25.57 44.82 0.99
CA TYR A 76 26.49 45.76 1.60
C TYR A 76 27.08 46.71 0.59
N ASN A 77 27.47 47.91 1.07
CA ASN A 77 28.12 48.91 0.28
C ASN A 77 29.58 48.55 0.07
N LYS A 78 29.97 48.20 -1.15
CA LYS A 78 31.34 47.79 -1.50
C LYS A 78 32.38 48.88 -1.24
N ASN A 79 31.99 50.18 -1.28
CA ASN A 79 32.90 51.29 -1.02
C ASN A 79 33.14 51.49 0.49
N ALA A 80 32.17 51.10 1.32
CA ALA A 80 32.27 51.20 2.78
C ALA A 80 32.95 49.99 3.40
N VAL A 81 32.79 48.79 2.81
CA VAL A 81 33.34 47.53 3.31
C VAL A 81 34.13 46.85 2.20
N THR A 82 35.45 46.78 2.35
CA THR A 82 36.35 46.16 1.39
C THR A 82 36.35 44.63 1.44
N LYS A 83 36.10 44.07 2.60
CA LYS A 83 36.10 42.62 2.78
C LYS A 83 34.96 42.21 3.74
N TRP A 84 34.00 41.44 3.21
CA TRP A 84 32.94 40.86 4.01
C TRP A 84 33.34 39.52 4.58
N ASN A 85 33.12 39.30 5.87
CA ASN A 85 33.33 38.01 6.51
C ASN A 85 32.02 37.63 7.25
N ASN A 86 31.47 36.45 6.91
CA ASN A 86 30.24 35.96 7.50
C ASN A 86 30.50 34.90 8.63
N ALA A 87 31.73 34.84 9.15
CA ALA A 87 32.04 33.93 10.27
C ALA A 87 31.40 34.42 11.56
N VAL A 88 30.90 33.50 12.36
CA VAL A 88 30.23 33.82 13.63
C VAL A 88 31.19 34.53 14.57
N GLY A 89 30.79 35.70 15.10
CA GLY A 89 31.61 36.49 16.01
C GLY A 89 32.71 37.34 15.33
N SER A 90 32.79 37.35 14.00
CA SER A 90 33.78 38.20 13.30
C SER A 90 33.39 39.66 13.33
N ALA A 91 34.33 40.55 13.60
CA ALA A 91 34.17 41.98 13.47
C ALA A 91 34.39 42.40 11.98
N ILE A 92 33.54 43.27 11.47
CA ILE A 92 33.63 43.82 10.14
C ILE A 92 33.99 45.30 10.28
N ALA A 93 35.13 45.72 9.71
CA ALA A 93 35.52 47.11 9.64
C ALA A 93 34.79 47.80 8.49
N ALA A 94 34.15 48.91 8.77
CA ALA A 94 33.47 49.74 7.77
C ALA A 94 33.90 51.21 7.89
N ASN A 95 34.06 51.85 6.77
CA ASN A 95 34.38 53.30 6.68
C ASN A 95 33.13 54.01 6.16
N ALA A 96 32.23 54.44 7.06
CA ALA A 96 31.02 55.17 6.71
C ALA A 96 30.61 56.09 7.87
N GLU A 97 30.04 57.26 7.54
CA GLU A 97 29.49 58.20 8.52
C GLU A 97 28.21 57.62 9.20
N ASP A 98 27.39 56.91 8.44
CA ASP A 98 26.19 56.21 8.94
C ASP A 98 26.33 54.70 8.80
N MET A 99 26.44 54.00 9.92
CA MET A 99 26.55 52.54 9.98
C MET A 99 25.32 51.81 9.45
N ASN A 100 24.13 52.40 9.49
CA ASN A 100 22.91 51.81 8.97
C ASN A 100 22.90 51.71 7.43
N SER A 101 23.70 52.54 6.76
CA SER A 101 23.86 52.55 5.29
C SER A 101 24.87 51.52 4.79
N VAL A 102 25.66 50.93 5.66
CA VAL A 102 26.77 50.02 5.32
C VAL A 102 26.28 48.66 4.82
N ALA A 103 25.29 48.07 5.52
CA ALA A 103 24.78 46.80 5.13
C ALA A 103 23.29 46.64 5.51
N ARG A 104 22.56 45.94 4.68
CA ARG A 104 21.14 45.59 4.93
C ARG A 104 20.93 44.09 4.76
N ILE A 105 20.29 43.48 5.74
CA ILE A 105 19.89 42.09 5.69
C ILE A 105 18.63 42.02 4.82
N LEU A 106 18.66 41.18 3.79
CA LEU A 106 17.46 40.78 3.04
C LEU A 106 16.75 39.67 3.81
N THR A 107 15.91 40.05 4.75
CA THR A 107 15.04 39.08 5.41
C THR A 107 13.96 38.64 4.45
N GLY A 108 13.95 37.37 4.09
CA GLY A 108 12.81 36.76 3.42
C GLY A 108 11.58 36.73 4.38
N GLN A 109 10.40 36.69 3.80
CA GLN A 109 9.20 36.43 4.61
C GLN A 109 9.37 35.07 5.34
N GLY A 110 8.93 35.04 6.60
CA GLY A 110 8.97 33.80 7.40
C GLY A 110 8.30 32.64 6.69
N PHE A 111 8.62 31.43 7.11
CA PHE A 111 8.02 30.21 6.58
C PHE A 111 6.49 30.24 6.78
N PRO A 112 5.67 30.11 5.72
CA PRO A 112 4.22 30.17 5.85
C PRO A 112 3.70 28.99 6.64
N PRO A 113 2.98 29.16 7.76
CA PRO A 113 2.44 28.04 8.56
C PRO A 113 1.45 27.16 7.75
N GLN A 114 0.85 27.72 6.69
CA GLN A 114 -0.03 27.00 5.78
C GLN A 114 0.64 25.81 5.09
N VAL A 115 1.96 25.85 4.90
CA VAL A 115 2.70 24.74 4.27
C VAL A 115 2.70 23.50 5.20
N MET A 116 2.85 23.70 6.51
CA MET A 116 2.75 22.60 7.48
C MET A 116 1.34 22.00 7.51
N GLN A 117 0.31 22.87 7.50
CA GLN A 117 -1.09 22.39 7.40
C GLN A 117 -1.33 21.60 6.12
N LEU A 118 -0.75 22.01 4.99
CA LEU A 118 -0.87 21.28 3.72
C LEU A 118 -0.20 19.91 3.78
N ILE A 119 0.94 19.81 4.46
CA ILE A 119 1.62 18.50 4.70
C ILE A 119 0.73 17.59 5.55
N ASP A 120 0.18 18.10 6.65
CA ASP A 120 -0.70 17.33 7.55
C ASP A 120 -1.96 16.83 6.82
N VAL A 121 -2.58 17.69 6.00
CA VAL A 121 -3.72 17.32 5.16
C VAL A 121 -3.33 16.24 4.15
N ALA A 122 -2.18 16.38 3.46
CA ALA A 122 -1.72 15.38 2.49
C ALA A 122 -1.42 14.03 3.16
N MET A 123 -0.87 14.03 4.37
CA MET A 123 -0.62 12.82 5.16
C MET A 123 -1.92 12.17 5.61
N SER A 124 -2.92 12.95 6.04
CA SER A 124 -4.25 12.45 6.43
C SER A 124 -4.96 11.79 5.24
N TYR A 125 -5.00 12.43 4.09
CA TYR A 125 -5.56 11.83 2.87
C TYR A 125 -4.84 10.56 2.46
N THR A 126 -3.52 10.49 2.63
CA THR A 126 -2.76 9.27 2.34
C THR A 126 -3.21 8.12 3.24
N LYS A 127 -3.42 8.36 4.54
CA LYS A 127 -3.94 7.36 5.48
C LYS A 127 -5.35 6.90 5.11
N GLU A 128 -6.22 7.84 4.76
CA GLU A 128 -7.60 7.53 4.35
C GLU A 128 -7.65 6.66 3.09
N LEU A 129 -6.82 6.98 2.08
CA LEU A 129 -6.72 6.20 0.84
C LEU A 129 -6.21 4.76 1.09
N MET A 130 -5.42 4.56 2.12
CA MET A 130 -4.96 3.23 2.54
C MET A 130 -5.99 2.47 3.37
N GLY A 131 -7.09 3.10 3.78
CA GLY A 131 -8.02 2.55 4.76
C GLY A 131 -7.46 2.49 6.18
N ALA A 132 -6.29 3.11 6.42
CA ALA A 132 -5.68 3.24 7.75
C ALA A 132 -6.23 4.48 8.48
N THR A 133 -7.56 4.52 8.62
CA THR A 133 -8.23 5.59 9.38
C THR A 133 -7.92 5.47 10.85
N ASP A 134 -8.03 6.55 11.60
CA ASP A 134 -7.84 6.53 13.06
C ASP A 134 -8.75 5.52 13.76
N ALA A 135 -9.94 5.31 13.20
CA ALA A 135 -10.88 4.28 13.63
C ALA A 135 -10.34 2.85 13.41
N ALA A 136 -9.75 2.58 12.25
CA ALA A 136 -9.14 1.30 11.92
C ALA A 136 -7.90 1.02 12.78
N LEU A 137 -7.17 2.07 13.18
CA LEU A 137 -6.00 1.99 14.04
C LEU A 137 -6.35 1.93 15.55
N GLY A 138 -7.63 2.01 15.91
CA GLY A 138 -8.08 1.99 17.30
C GLY A 138 -7.81 3.28 18.09
N ASN A 139 -7.48 4.38 17.40
CA ASN A 139 -7.19 5.67 18.02
C ASN A 139 -8.44 6.45 18.44
N VAL A 140 -9.62 5.96 18.08
CA VAL A 140 -10.89 6.57 18.48
C VAL A 140 -11.39 5.89 19.74
N LYS A 141 -11.67 6.66 20.78
CA LYS A 141 -12.29 6.21 22.03
C LYS A 141 -13.73 6.71 22.08
N PRO A 142 -14.67 5.94 21.54
CA PRO A 142 -16.08 6.31 21.61
C PRO A 142 -16.63 6.12 23.02
N ASP A 143 -17.58 6.95 23.41
CA ASP A 143 -18.15 6.99 24.76
C ASP A 143 -19.09 5.82 25.08
N ASN A 144 -19.51 5.05 24.07
CA ASN A 144 -20.40 3.91 24.27
C ASN A 144 -20.11 2.73 23.31
N THR A 145 -20.57 1.53 23.69
CA THR A 145 -20.35 0.29 22.95
C THR A 145 -20.94 0.30 21.53
N SER A 146 -22.12 0.89 21.34
CA SER A 146 -22.77 0.99 20.03
C SER A 146 -21.97 1.86 19.08
N ALA A 147 -21.37 2.95 19.56
CA ALA A 147 -20.50 3.80 18.77
C ALA A 147 -19.18 3.07 18.41
N ILE A 148 -18.64 2.24 19.28
CA ILE A 148 -17.46 1.40 19.00
C ILE A 148 -17.75 0.47 17.82
N ILE A 149 -18.89 -0.23 17.87
CA ILE A 149 -19.29 -1.17 16.80
C ILE A 149 -19.49 -0.43 15.48
N ALA A 150 -20.17 0.71 15.48
CA ALA A 150 -20.40 1.52 14.28
C ALA A 150 -19.07 2.02 13.66
N VAL A 151 -18.14 2.48 14.49
CA VAL A 151 -16.82 2.92 14.07
C VAL A 151 -16.01 1.76 13.48
N GLN A 152 -16.01 0.60 14.12
CA GLN A 152 -15.34 -0.60 13.61
C GLN A 152 -15.92 -1.05 12.28
N GLN A 153 -17.24 -1.07 12.11
CA GLN A 153 -17.91 -1.42 10.86
C GLN A 153 -17.55 -0.44 9.73
N SER A 154 -17.55 0.85 10.01
CA SER A 154 -17.21 1.87 9.01
C SER A 154 -15.74 1.80 8.58
N SER A 155 -14.84 1.41 9.47
CA SER A 155 -13.41 1.28 9.18
C SER A 155 -13.08 0.15 8.21
N ILE A 156 -13.95 -0.86 8.10
CA ILE A 156 -13.75 -2.01 7.21
C ILE A 156 -14.19 -1.72 5.78
N VAL A 157 -15.09 -0.76 5.58
CA VAL A 157 -15.69 -0.45 4.27
C VAL A 157 -14.66 -0.24 3.15
N PRO A 158 -13.57 0.53 3.33
CA PRO A 158 -12.56 0.71 2.28
C PRO A 158 -11.86 -0.59 1.85
N LEU A 159 -11.78 -1.57 2.75
CA LEU A 159 -11.10 -2.85 2.50
C LEU A 159 -12.05 -3.98 2.12
N GLU A 160 -13.36 -3.71 2.06
CA GLU A 160 -14.37 -4.76 1.81
C GLU A 160 -14.18 -5.45 0.45
N LEU A 161 -13.81 -4.69 -0.57
CA LEU A 161 -13.55 -5.24 -1.91
C LEU A 161 -12.32 -6.18 -1.90
N VAL A 162 -11.26 -5.79 -1.21
CA VAL A 162 -10.05 -6.62 -1.06
C VAL A 162 -10.37 -7.90 -0.29
N ARG A 163 -11.17 -7.77 0.78
CA ARG A 163 -11.64 -8.91 1.57
C ARG A 163 -12.46 -9.89 0.72
N LYS A 164 -13.38 -9.39 -0.12
CA LYS A 164 -14.12 -10.22 -1.08
C LYS A 164 -13.20 -10.92 -2.07
N ASN A 165 -12.20 -10.23 -2.61
CA ASN A 165 -11.21 -10.83 -3.50
C ASN A 165 -10.40 -11.93 -2.80
N LEU A 166 -10.05 -11.75 -1.52
CA LEU A 166 -9.38 -12.78 -0.71
C LEU A 166 -10.26 -14.02 -0.53
N TYR A 167 -11.53 -13.84 -0.18
CA TYR A 167 -12.45 -14.97 -0.02
C TYR A 167 -12.65 -15.73 -1.33
N GLN A 168 -12.80 -15.02 -2.44
CA GLN A 168 -12.88 -15.66 -3.76
C GLN A 168 -11.61 -16.46 -4.07
N PHE A 169 -10.43 -15.93 -3.77
CA PHE A 169 -9.17 -16.64 -3.94
C PHE A 169 -9.09 -17.93 -3.12
N ILE A 170 -9.55 -17.89 -1.86
CA ILE A 170 -9.57 -19.08 -1.00
C ILE A 170 -10.60 -20.11 -1.53
N GLU A 171 -11.79 -19.67 -1.95
CA GLU A 171 -12.79 -20.54 -2.59
C GLU A 171 -12.23 -21.20 -3.83
N ASP A 172 -11.61 -20.43 -4.73
CA ASP A 172 -10.99 -20.95 -5.96
C ASP A 172 -9.88 -21.97 -5.65
N THR A 173 -9.07 -21.70 -4.63
CA THR A 173 -8.03 -22.64 -4.14
C THR A 173 -8.64 -23.94 -3.62
N ALA A 174 -9.69 -23.84 -2.82
CA ALA A 174 -10.38 -25.02 -2.29
C ALA A 174 -11.05 -25.86 -3.41
N TYR A 175 -11.64 -25.20 -4.41
CA TYR A 175 -12.17 -25.90 -5.59
C TYR A 175 -11.09 -26.64 -6.37
N ILE A 176 -9.90 -26.04 -6.53
CA ILE A 176 -8.74 -26.68 -7.19
C ILE A 176 -8.28 -27.90 -6.37
N MET A 177 -8.20 -27.76 -5.05
CA MET A 177 -7.84 -28.88 -4.16
C MET A 177 -8.82 -30.03 -4.28
N LEU A 178 -10.13 -29.76 -4.28
CA LEU A 178 -11.15 -30.79 -4.44
C LEU A 178 -11.08 -31.46 -5.82
N ASP A 179 -10.81 -30.71 -6.89
CA ASP A 179 -10.64 -31.28 -8.24
C ASP A 179 -9.40 -32.19 -8.30
N ILE A 180 -8.30 -31.81 -7.66
CA ILE A 180 -7.09 -32.65 -7.52
C ILE A 180 -7.41 -33.91 -6.70
N MET A 181 -8.10 -33.79 -5.57
CA MET A 181 -8.48 -34.94 -4.74
C MET A 181 -9.38 -35.93 -5.50
N ALA A 182 -10.35 -35.37 -6.26
CA ALA A 182 -11.28 -36.18 -7.04
C ALA A 182 -10.55 -37.01 -8.13
N ASN A 183 -9.53 -36.47 -8.77
CA ASN A 183 -8.80 -37.12 -9.84
C ASN A 183 -7.66 -38.04 -9.39
N TYR A 184 -7.02 -37.74 -8.24
CA TYR A 184 -5.74 -38.38 -7.87
C TYR A 184 -5.76 -39.13 -6.54
N TYR A 185 -6.73 -38.90 -5.65
CA TYR A 185 -6.72 -39.57 -4.33
C TYR A 185 -7.37 -40.92 -4.33
N GLY A 186 -8.41 -41.16 -5.16
CA GLY A 186 -9.16 -42.41 -5.16
C GLY A 186 -9.82 -42.69 -3.81
N ARG A 187 -9.80 -43.96 -3.39
CA ARG A 187 -10.30 -44.37 -2.07
C ARG A 187 -9.23 -44.21 -1.02
N ARG A 188 -9.60 -43.59 0.12
CA ARG A 188 -8.73 -43.43 1.30
C ARG A 188 -9.41 -43.98 2.53
N TYR A 189 -8.62 -44.65 3.37
CA TYR A 189 -9.04 -45.22 4.63
C TYR A 189 -8.56 -44.32 5.76
N TYR A 190 -9.45 -43.94 6.63
CA TYR A 190 -9.16 -43.09 7.79
C TYR A 190 -9.51 -43.89 9.05
N ASP A 191 -8.59 -43.97 9.96
CA ASP A 191 -8.82 -44.54 11.29
C ASP A 191 -9.37 -43.41 12.18
N THR A 192 -10.61 -43.60 12.63
CA THR A 192 -11.31 -42.67 13.52
C THR A 192 -11.55 -43.34 14.86
N ASP A 193 -11.82 -42.55 15.89
CA ASP A 193 -12.14 -43.08 17.24
C ASP A 193 -13.34 -44.05 17.25
N ILE A 194 -14.11 -44.11 16.17
CA ILE A 194 -15.31 -44.94 16.01
C ILE A 194 -15.05 -46.18 15.11
N GLY A 195 -13.88 -46.24 14.43
CA GLY A 195 -13.49 -47.29 13.50
C GLY A 195 -12.95 -46.79 12.17
N GLU A 196 -12.63 -47.73 11.26
CA GLU A 196 -12.17 -47.38 9.91
C GLU A 196 -13.31 -46.79 9.08
N GLU A 197 -13.09 -45.58 8.56
CA GLU A 197 -14.00 -44.94 7.63
C GLU A 197 -13.33 -44.84 6.24
N VAL A 198 -14.11 -45.16 5.20
CA VAL A 198 -13.65 -45.17 3.81
C VAL A 198 -14.24 -43.97 3.07
N ILE A 199 -13.41 -43.08 2.60
CA ILE A 199 -13.82 -41.94 1.77
C ILE A 199 -13.37 -42.21 0.33
N ASP A 200 -14.33 -42.25 -0.58
CA ASP A 200 -14.09 -42.37 -2.02
C ASP A 200 -14.17 -40.99 -2.66
N PHE A 201 -13.00 -40.35 -2.86
CA PHE A 201 -12.89 -39.02 -3.43
C PHE A 201 -13.31 -38.95 -4.91
N SER A 202 -13.30 -40.08 -5.66
CA SER A 202 -13.73 -40.09 -7.06
C SER A 202 -15.21 -39.73 -7.23
N ARG A 203 -16.03 -39.92 -6.20
CA ARG A 203 -17.45 -39.52 -6.20
C ARG A 203 -17.64 -38.02 -6.35
N LEU A 204 -16.63 -37.20 -6.03
CA LEU A 204 -16.67 -35.73 -6.22
C LEU A 204 -16.75 -35.33 -7.70
N LEU A 205 -16.36 -36.24 -8.63
CA LEU A 205 -16.49 -35.99 -10.08
C LEU A 205 -17.95 -35.99 -10.53
N ASP A 206 -18.83 -36.72 -9.84
CA ASP A 206 -20.23 -36.90 -10.22
C ASP A 206 -21.19 -35.96 -9.51
N VAL A 207 -20.69 -35.20 -8.51
CA VAL A 207 -21.49 -34.32 -7.66
C VAL A 207 -21.23 -32.86 -8.01
N GLN A 208 -22.29 -32.06 -8.11
CA GLN A 208 -22.18 -30.61 -8.14
C GLN A 208 -22.14 -30.09 -6.69
N TYR A 209 -21.04 -29.47 -6.32
CA TYR A 209 -20.88 -28.87 -5.00
C TYR A 209 -20.62 -27.37 -5.11
N ARG A 210 -21.05 -26.63 -4.11
CA ARG A 210 -20.78 -25.21 -3.95
C ARG A 210 -20.05 -24.99 -2.63
N LEU A 211 -18.85 -24.46 -2.73
CA LEU A 211 -18.10 -24.00 -1.57
C LEU A 211 -18.51 -22.57 -1.24
N LYS A 212 -18.60 -22.30 0.04
CA LYS A 212 -18.77 -20.95 0.57
C LYS A 212 -17.89 -20.82 1.79
N ILE A 213 -17.11 -19.77 1.87
CA ILE A 213 -16.35 -19.45 3.08
C ILE A 213 -17.33 -18.89 4.08
N ASP A 214 -17.45 -19.54 5.22
CA ASP A 214 -18.10 -18.98 6.40
C ASP A 214 -17.00 -18.38 7.28
N VAL A 215 -17.04 -17.07 7.43
CA VAL A 215 -16.20 -16.36 8.40
C VAL A 215 -16.94 -16.53 9.71
N GLY A 216 -16.62 -17.60 10.43
CA GLY A 216 -17.20 -17.85 11.72
C GLY A 216 -17.27 -16.57 12.53
N GLY A 217 -18.46 -16.17 12.88
CA GLY A 217 -18.67 -15.01 13.72
C GLY A 217 -17.98 -15.26 15.07
N ALA A 218 -17.02 -14.41 15.40
CA ALA A 218 -16.52 -14.29 16.76
C ALA A 218 -17.57 -13.60 17.62
#